data_6d9ea70a103121824aea96d695fd70ad
#
_entry.id   6d9ea70a103121824aea96d695fd70ad
#
_cell.length_a   1.000
_cell.length_b   1.000
_cell.length_c   1.000
_cell.angle_alpha   90.00
_cell.angle_beta   90.00
_cell.angle_gamma   90.00
#
_symmetry.space_group_name_H-M   'P 1'
#
loop_
_entity.id
_entity.type
_entity.pdbx_description
1 polymer ?
#
loop_
_entity_poly.entity_id
_entity_poly.type
_entity_poly.pdbx_seq_one_letter_code
_entity_poly.pdbx_strand_id
1 'polypeptide(L)'
;MGLTGMTLPLRLSYRTSVFRYEQEHAGRGREIFQVGAELIGLDDVTSDSEVIGLMIECLRTIGLQSFKVSLGHVGFIKGLLMRSGLSAHGQKLAEQAAARKDLPRLEEILANERISKTAARAIREAPELYGQEEVLARGRVLAAGDPALAAPLERLAQVYQLLCAAGYRESLLLDLGEFRGFDYYDGVVFDVFAEGMGAELGGGGRYDHLIGRFGRPLPSTGFGLDVDRLFRTVAFPEEGSASARVDYLVAAPRRAARLLTAVAAQLRRTRSRVVQQTMKGSDAALVSAAVTAGLAQQAAAVVVVGAPGMSHDDVLVVEPLAAHIHGRRTGNLSRLSKKMGLAELVAAARRSRRQVKERS
;
A
#
# COMPACT_ATOMS: atom_id res chain seq x y z
N MET A 1 3.28 -13.35 -26.94
CA MET A 1 3.95 -12.12 -27.39
C MET A 1 5.33 -12.10 -26.77
N GLY A 2 6.41 -12.18 -27.56
CA GLY A 2 7.76 -12.15 -27.03
C GLY A 2 8.18 -10.73 -26.69
N LEU A 3 9.07 -10.55 -25.73
CA LEU A 3 9.74 -9.27 -25.43
C LEU A 3 10.69 -8.82 -26.54
N THR A 4 10.71 -9.53 -27.66
CA THR A 4 11.48 -9.22 -28.86
C THR A 4 10.96 -7.92 -29.50
N GLY A 5 11.84 -6.94 -29.64
CA GLY A 5 11.51 -5.63 -30.24
C GLY A 5 11.08 -4.54 -29.25
N MET A 6 10.98 -4.84 -27.96
CA MET A 6 10.73 -3.81 -26.95
C MET A 6 12.01 -3.10 -26.54
N THR A 7 11.94 -1.79 -26.33
CA THR A 7 13.06 -0.99 -25.79
C THR A 7 13.24 -1.29 -24.31
N LEU A 8 14.42 -1.72 -23.90
CA LEU A 8 14.77 -1.94 -22.49
C LEU A 8 15.33 -0.64 -21.87
N PRO A 9 15.17 -0.43 -20.55
CA PRO A 9 14.47 -1.31 -19.60
C PRO A 9 12.95 -1.17 -19.66
N LEU A 10 12.24 -2.26 -19.34
CA LEU A 10 10.78 -2.24 -19.20
C LEU A 10 10.40 -1.99 -17.74
N ARG A 11 9.41 -1.13 -17.54
CA ARG A 11 8.73 -0.92 -16.26
C ARG A 11 7.27 -1.27 -16.43
N LEU A 12 6.85 -2.35 -15.82
CA LEU A 12 5.50 -2.90 -15.93
C LEU A 12 4.83 -2.86 -14.57
N SER A 13 3.53 -2.66 -14.56
CA SER A 13 2.71 -2.84 -13.37
C SER A 13 1.53 -3.73 -13.71
N TYR A 14 1.03 -4.45 -12.71
CA TYR A 14 -0.12 -5.33 -12.88
C TYR A 14 -1.05 -5.27 -11.67
N ARG A 15 -2.29 -5.66 -11.92
CA ARG A 15 -3.33 -5.88 -10.93
C ARG A 15 -4.14 -7.09 -11.38
N THR A 16 -4.07 -8.18 -10.61
CA THR A 16 -4.71 -9.45 -11.00
C THR A 16 -4.90 -10.37 -9.81
N SER A 17 -5.80 -11.33 -9.94
CA SER A 17 -5.82 -12.50 -9.06
C SER A 17 -4.69 -13.45 -9.45
N VAL A 18 -3.94 -13.91 -8.45
CA VAL A 18 -2.94 -14.97 -8.57
C VAL A 18 -3.38 -16.16 -7.73
N PHE A 19 -3.04 -17.35 -8.20
CA PHE A 19 -3.37 -18.60 -7.51
C PHE A 19 -2.09 -19.25 -7.00
N ARG A 20 -2.05 -19.54 -5.69
CA ARG A 20 -0.92 -20.23 -5.05
C ARG A 20 -1.38 -21.57 -4.48
N TYR A 21 -0.49 -22.56 -4.55
CA TYR A 21 -0.69 -23.80 -3.81
C TYR A 21 -0.39 -23.52 -2.32
N GLU A 22 -1.45 -23.51 -1.51
CA GLU A 22 -1.35 -23.39 -0.05
C GLU A 22 -1.81 -24.73 0.57
N GLN A 23 -1.12 -25.18 1.60
CA GLN A 23 -1.57 -26.33 2.38
C GLN A 23 -2.86 -25.99 3.13
N GLU A 24 -3.84 -26.89 3.12
CA GLU A 24 -5.24 -26.66 3.54
C GLU A 24 -5.44 -26.20 4.99
N HIS A 25 -4.41 -26.21 5.84
CA HIS A 25 -4.54 -25.93 7.28
C HIS A 25 -4.20 -24.50 7.72
N ALA A 26 -3.88 -23.60 6.81
CA ALA A 26 -3.37 -22.26 7.16
C ALA A 26 -4.45 -21.15 7.15
N GLY A 27 -5.71 -21.45 6.84
CA GLY A 27 -6.76 -20.42 6.70
C GLY A 27 -6.46 -19.38 5.60
N ARG A 28 -5.52 -19.67 4.70
CA ARG A 28 -5.12 -18.81 3.59
C ARG A 28 -5.92 -19.18 2.34
N GLY A 29 -6.53 -18.18 1.70
CA GLY A 29 -7.16 -18.36 0.40
C GLY A 29 -6.11 -18.72 -0.66
N ARG A 30 -6.44 -19.64 -1.57
CA ARG A 30 -5.58 -19.98 -2.71
C ARG A 30 -5.55 -18.88 -3.76
N GLU A 31 -6.59 -18.08 -3.84
CA GLU A 31 -6.69 -16.89 -4.67
C GLU A 31 -6.26 -15.67 -3.87
N ILE A 32 -5.33 -14.90 -4.42
CA ILE A 32 -4.79 -13.68 -3.83
C ILE A 32 -4.97 -12.56 -4.84
N PHE A 33 -5.67 -11.50 -4.50
CA PHE A 33 -5.72 -10.31 -5.34
C PHE A 33 -4.44 -9.49 -5.12
N GLN A 34 -3.61 -9.41 -6.16
CA GLN A 34 -2.27 -8.87 -6.10
C GLN A 34 -2.10 -7.65 -7.00
N VAL A 35 -1.38 -6.66 -6.49
CA VAL A 35 -0.82 -5.55 -7.29
C VAL A 35 0.69 -5.63 -7.24
N GLY A 36 1.36 -5.29 -8.32
CA GLY A 36 2.81 -5.34 -8.34
C GLY A 36 3.43 -4.54 -9.48
N ALA A 37 4.76 -4.45 -9.43
CA ALA A 37 5.56 -3.82 -10.47
C ALA A 37 6.82 -4.62 -10.74
N GLU A 38 7.23 -4.64 -12.00
CA GLU A 38 8.39 -5.37 -12.50
C GLU A 38 9.29 -4.41 -13.30
N LEU A 39 10.60 -4.45 -13.04
CA LEU A 39 11.63 -3.77 -13.78
C LEU A 39 12.51 -4.83 -14.47
N ILE A 40 12.53 -4.82 -15.79
CA ILE A 40 13.17 -5.86 -16.62
C ILE A 40 14.24 -5.23 -17.49
N GLY A 41 15.42 -5.82 -17.51
CA GLY A 41 16.51 -5.47 -18.42
C GLY A 41 17.60 -4.59 -17.80
N LEU A 42 17.65 -4.47 -16.45
CA LEU A 42 18.74 -3.80 -15.73
C LEU A 42 19.30 -4.69 -14.63
N ASP A 43 20.63 -4.86 -14.63
CA ASP A 43 21.35 -5.56 -13.56
C ASP A 43 22.25 -4.58 -12.82
N ASP A 44 21.63 -3.72 -12.00
CA ASP A 44 22.34 -2.80 -11.13
C ASP A 44 21.62 -2.61 -9.79
N VAL A 45 22.33 -2.06 -8.81
CA VAL A 45 21.80 -1.80 -7.46
C VAL A 45 20.73 -0.70 -7.45
N THR A 46 20.73 0.18 -8.44
CA THR A 46 19.76 1.27 -8.53
C THR A 46 18.40 0.75 -8.95
N SER A 47 18.35 -0.30 -9.79
CA SER A 47 17.10 -0.96 -10.17
C SER A 47 16.45 -1.69 -8.99
N ASP A 48 17.24 -2.37 -8.14
CA ASP A 48 16.73 -2.97 -6.91
C ASP A 48 16.17 -1.90 -5.97
N SER A 49 16.92 -0.81 -5.79
CA SER A 49 16.50 0.31 -4.93
C SER A 49 15.26 1.04 -5.47
N GLU A 50 15.13 1.21 -6.79
CA GLU A 50 13.95 1.81 -7.44
C GLU A 50 12.69 1.01 -7.13
N VAL A 51 12.75 -0.31 -7.30
CA VAL A 51 11.60 -1.20 -7.08
C VAL A 51 11.19 -1.24 -5.61
N ILE A 52 12.15 -1.36 -4.69
CA ILE A 52 11.87 -1.34 -3.24
C ILE A 52 11.34 0.02 -2.80
N GLY A 53 11.94 1.12 -3.28
CA GLY A 53 11.48 2.47 -3.00
C GLY A 53 10.05 2.72 -3.50
N LEU A 54 9.72 2.27 -4.72
CA LEU A 54 8.36 2.34 -5.26
C LEU A 54 7.36 1.59 -4.37
N MET A 55 7.70 0.39 -3.92
CA MET A 55 6.86 -0.37 -3.00
C MET A 55 6.60 0.39 -1.69
N ILE A 56 7.65 0.96 -1.09
CA ILE A 56 7.54 1.77 0.14
C ILE A 56 6.62 2.97 -0.08
N GLU A 57 6.77 3.68 -1.20
CA GLU A 57 5.92 4.84 -1.51
C GLU A 57 4.45 4.45 -1.78
N CYS A 58 4.20 3.28 -2.40
CA CYS A 58 2.83 2.75 -2.51
C CYS A 58 2.21 2.53 -1.13
N LEU A 59 2.93 1.89 -0.20
CA LEU A 59 2.47 1.64 1.17
C LEU A 59 2.19 2.94 1.94
N ARG A 60 3.08 3.92 1.85
CA ARG A 60 2.89 5.26 2.45
C ARG A 60 1.68 5.99 1.86
N THR A 61 1.51 5.91 0.54
CA THR A 61 0.42 6.58 -0.18
C THR A 61 -0.96 6.06 0.21
N ILE A 62 -1.09 4.76 0.49
CA ILE A 62 -2.35 4.18 1.00
C ILE A 62 -2.57 4.44 2.48
N GLY A 63 -1.63 5.10 3.18
CA GLY A 63 -1.75 5.48 4.59
C GLY A 63 -1.21 4.47 5.59
N LEU A 64 -0.47 3.44 5.15
CA LEU A 64 0.19 2.50 6.07
C LEU A 64 1.37 3.18 6.76
N GLN A 65 1.25 3.43 8.07
CA GLN A 65 2.25 4.20 8.83
C GLN A 65 3.30 3.30 9.49
N SER A 66 2.90 2.13 10.00
CA SER A 66 3.78 1.24 10.78
C SER A 66 4.04 -0.05 10.00
N PHE A 67 5.16 -0.08 9.29
CA PHE A 67 5.62 -1.27 8.57
C PHE A 67 7.15 -1.34 8.53
N LYS A 68 7.67 -2.53 8.31
CA LYS A 68 9.08 -2.80 8.07
C LYS A 68 9.26 -3.60 6.79
N VAL A 69 10.32 -3.27 6.06
CA VAL A 69 10.79 -4.02 4.88
C VAL A 69 12.04 -4.78 5.30
N SER A 70 11.95 -6.10 5.35
CA SER A 70 13.09 -6.99 5.55
C SER A 70 13.84 -7.12 4.25
N LEU A 71 15.14 -6.88 4.25
CA LEU A 71 16.02 -6.96 3.09
C LEU A 71 17.05 -8.06 3.29
N GLY A 72 17.15 -9.00 2.35
CA GLY A 72 18.13 -10.06 2.35
C GLY A 72 18.76 -10.27 0.96
N HIS A 73 19.64 -11.24 0.88
CA HIS A 73 20.22 -11.68 -0.40
C HIS A 73 20.36 -13.21 -0.41
N VAL A 74 19.60 -13.87 -1.26
CA VAL A 74 19.56 -15.34 -1.30
C VAL A 74 20.94 -15.97 -1.55
N GLY A 75 21.82 -15.28 -2.28
CA GLY A 75 23.17 -15.75 -2.57
C GLY A 75 24.07 -15.89 -1.34
N PHE A 76 23.78 -15.16 -0.23
CA PHE A 76 24.59 -15.27 0.98
C PHE A 76 24.35 -16.60 1.71
N ILE A 77 23.11 -16.90 2.09
CA ILE A 77 22.79 -18.13 2.81
C ILE A 77 23.01 -19.38 1.94
N LYS A 78 22.59 -19.34 0.65
CA LYS A 78 22.88 -20.42 -0.31
C LYS A 78 24.38 -20.64 -0.45
N GLY A 79 25.16 -19.58 -0.57
CA GLY A 79 26.61 -19.64 -0.65
C GLY A 79 27.25 -20.29 0.58
N LEU A 80 26.79 -19.94 1.79
CA LEU A 80 27.25 -20.58 3.04
C LEU A 80 26.97 -22.09 3.01
N LEU A 81 25.75 -22.50 2.63
CA LEU A 81 25.38 -23.92 2.56
C LEU A 81 26.18 -24.67 1.49
N MET A 82 26.33 -24.14 0.28
CA MET A 82 27.08 -24.76 -0.81
C MET A 82 28.56 -24.93 -0.48
N ARG A 83 29.15 -24.02 0.27
CA ARG A 83 30.61 -24.04 0.57
C ARG A 83 30.93 -24.69 1.92
N SER A 84 29.92 -25.15 2.64
CA SER A 84 30.08 -25.75 3.96
C SER A 84 30.71 -27.15 3.96
N GLY A 85 30.63 -27.86 2.82
CA GLY A 85 30.97 -29.26 2.73
C GLY A 85 29.84 -30.22 3.14
N LEU A 86 28.63 -29.73 3.30
CA LEU A 86 27.42 -30.54 3.48
C LEU A 86 27.24 -31.51 2.29
N SER A 87 26.74 -32.70 2.57
CA SER A 87 26.26 -33.60 1.50
C SER A 87 25.11 -32.94 0.73
N ALA A 88 24.86 -33.34 -0.51
CA ALA A 88 23.74 -32.80 -1.30
C ALA A 88 22.38 -32.96 -0.60
N HIS A 89 22.21 -34.06 0.14
CA HIS A 89 21.00 -34.28 0.96
C HIS A 89 20.96 -33.34 2.18
N GLY A 90 22.06 -33.23 2.90
CA GLY A 90 22.22 -32.35 4.04
C GLY A 90 22.01 -30.87 3.69
N GLN A 91 22.55 -30.44 2.53
CA GLN A 91 22.33 -29.07 2.02
C GLN A 91 20.83 -28.78 1.79
N LYS A 92 20.12 -29.70 1.10
CA LYS A 92 18.68 -29.53 0.85
C LYS A 92 17.86 -29.46 2.14
N LEU A 93 18.18 -30.31 3.12
CA LEU A 93 17.52 -30.28 4.43
C LEU A 93 17.84 -28.99 5.20
N ALA A 94 19.09 -28.54 5.17
CA ALA A 94 19.52 -27.30 5.82
C ALA A 94 18.86 -26.06 5.17
N GLU A 95 18.72 -26.04 3.85
CA GLU A 95 17.96 -25.03 3.13
C GLU A 95 16.50 -24.95 3.61
N GLN A 96 15.83 -26.11 3.73
CA GLN A 96 14.45 -26.17 4.20
C GLN A 96 14.30 -25.73 5.66
N ALA A 97 15.23 -26.11 6.53
CA ALA A 97 15.25 -25.70 7.93
C ALA A 97 15.52 -24.19 8.07
N ALA A 98 16.50 -23.66 7.33
CA ALA A 98 16.82 -22.23 7.31
C ALA A 98 15.64 -21.38 6.81
N ALA A 99 14.99 -21.80 5.72
CA ALA A 99 13.81 -21.13 5.16
C ALA A 99 12.64 -21.01 6.14
N ARG A 100 12.53 -21.96 7.06
CA ARG A 100 11.49 -21.98 8.10
C ARG A 100 11.96 -21.38 9.42
N LYS A 101 13.22 -20.94 9.50
CA LYS A 101 13.92 -20.54 10.75
C LYS A 101 13.81 -21.62 11.83
N ASP A 102 13.79 -22.88 11.44
CA ASP A 102 13.76 -24.06 12.33
C ASP A 102 15.18 -24.37 12.80
N LEU A 103 15.65 -23.59 13.78
CA LEU A 103 17.00 -23.70 14.33
C LEU A 103 17.25 -25.08 14.98
N PRO A 104 16.34 -25.69 15.75
CA PRO A 104 16.54 -27.04 16.27
C PRO A 104 16.79 -28.06 15.17
N ARG A 105 16.03 -28.03 14.08
CA ARG A 105 16.20 -28.92 12.96
C ARG A 105 17.52 -28.68 12.23
N LEU A 106 17.89 -27.39 12.07
CA LEU A 106 19.18 -27.03 11.47
C LEU A 106 20.35 -27.58 12.29
N GLU A 107 20.31 -27.48 13.61
CA GLU A 107 21.31 -28.05 14.54
C GLU A 107 21.44 -29.58 14.36
N GLU A 108 20.31 -30.28 14.33
CA GLU A 108 20.29 -31.74 14.13
C GLU A 108 20.97 -32.12 12.81
N ILE A 109 20.69 -31.39 11.72
CA ILE A 109 21.30 -31.64 10.41
C ILE A 109 22.82 -31.42 10.47
N LEU A 110 23.25 -30.29 11.03
CA LEU A 110 24.67 -29.93 11.15
C LEU A 110 25.46 -30.93 12.00
N ALA A 111 24.85 -31.50 13.04
CA ALA A 111 25.44 -32.49 13.92
C ALA A 111 25.68 -33.82 13.22
N ASN A 112 24.85 -34.19 12.23
CA ASN A 112 24.94 -35.42 11.48
C ASN A 112 25.89 -35.34 10.24
N GLU A 113 26.37 -34.14 9.92
CA GLU A 113 27.21 -33.89 8.76
C GLU A 113 28.68 -33.66 9.17
N ARG A 114 29.60 -34.07 8.29
CA ARG A 114 31.06 -33.92 8.53
C ARG A 114 31.55 -32.57 7.97
N ILE A 115 31.21 -31.48 8.64
CA ILE A 115 31.62 -30.13 8.24
C ILE A 115 32.53 -29.49 9.27
N SER A 116 33.26 -28.44 8.86
CA SER A 116 34.13 -27.72 9.79
C SER A 116 33.31 -26.96 10.85
N LYS A 117 33.90 -26.79 12.05
CA LYS A 117 33.26 -25.99 13.11
C LYS A 117 32.95 -24.56 12.66
N THR A 118 33.81 -23.98 11.82
CA THR A 118 33.62 -22.64 11.26
C THR A 118 32.41 -22.58 10.36
N ALA A 119 32.26 -23.55 9.44
CA ALA A 119 31.11 -23.63 8.54
C ALA A 119 29.80 -23.88 9.33
N ALA A 120 29.80 -24.82 10.27
CA ALA A 120 28.66 -25.08 11.13
C ALA A 120 28.21 -23.83 11.90
N ARG A 121 29.18 -23.09 12.45
CA ARG A 121 28.92 -21.82 13.14
C ARG A 121 28.28 -20.78 12.19
N ALA A 122 28.84 -20.58 11.01
CA ALA A 122 28.34 -19.60 10.06
C ALA A 122 26.90 -19.90 9.63
N ILE A 123 26.59 -21.17 9.34
CA ILE A 123 25.23 -21.61 8.96
C ILE A 123 24.22 -21.42 10.10
N ARG A 124 24.65 -21.67 11.34
CA ARG A 124 23.82 -21.49 12.54
C ARG A 124 23.52 -20.04 12.82
N GLU A 125 24.54 -19.16 12.73
CA GLU A 125 24.39 -17.74 13.06
C GLU A 125 23.65 -16.94 11.98
N ALA A 126 23.80 -17.29 10.70
CA ALA A 126 23.24 -16.50 9.60
C ALA A 126 21.70 -16.26 9.71
N PRO A 127 20.86 -17.27 10.04
CA PRO A 127 19.41 -17.07 10.20
C PRO A 127 19.01 -16.14 11.36
N GLU A 128 19.92 -15.91 12.32
CA GLU A 128 19.71 -15.03 13.45
C GLU A 128 20.23 -13.60 13.22
N LEU A 129 20.89 -13.36 12.08
CA LEU A 129 21.42 -12.06 11.72
C LEU A 129 20.36 -11.16 11.10
N TYR A 130 19.59 -10.51 11.94
CA TYR A 130 18.65 -9.47 11.54
C TYR A 130 18.86 -8.18 12.39
N GLY A 131 18.57 -7.02 11.80
CA GLY A 131 18.76 -5.74 12.46
C GLY A 131 19.03 -4.61 11.48
N GLN A 132 19.92 -3.71 11.87
CA GLN A 132 20.33 -2.58 11.04
C GLN A 132 21.74 -2.83 10.43
N GLU A 133 22.48 -1.78 10.19
CA GLU A 133 23.77 -1.83 9.47
C GLU A 133 24.84 -2.73 10.13
N GLU A 134 24.77 -2.95 11.44
CA GLU A 134 25.64 -3.86 12.21
C GLU A 134 25.59 -5.30 11.71
N VAL A 135 24.46 -5.71 11.14
CA VAL A 135 24.26 -7.05 10.55
C VAL A 135 25.23 -7.31 9.40
N LEU A 136 25.50 -6.28 8.57
CA LEU A 136 26.44 -6.40 7.45
C LEU A 136 27.88 -6.66 7.93
N ALA A 137 28.30 -5.99 9.00
CA ALA A 137 29.62 -6.22 9.58
C ALA A 137 29.77 -7.65 10.10
N ARG A 138 28.76 -8.19 10.79
CA ARG A 138 28.72 -9.58 11.22
C ARG A 138 28.72 -10.56 10.04
N GLY A 139 27.91 -10.28 9.00
CA GLY A 139 27.89 -11.06 7.78
C GLY A 139 29.26 -11.17 7.10
N ARG A 140 30.02 -10.06 7.04
CA ARG A 140 31.38 -10.05 6.51
C ARG A 140 32.33 -10.94 7.32
N VAL A 141 32.18 -10.98 8.65
CA VAL A 141 32.95 -11.91 9.50
C VAL A 141 32.61 -13.37 9.15
N LEU A 142 31.32 -13.71 8.95
CA LEU A 142 30.91 -15.06 8.56
C LEU A 142 31.36 -15.42 7.15
N ALA A 143 31.47 -14.45 6.23
CA ALA A 143 32.01 -14.64 4.89
C ALA A 143 33.50 -15.02 4.91
N ALA A 144 34.22 -14.74 6.00
CA ALA A 144 35.64 -15.14 6.21
C ALA A 144 36.58 -14.78 5.03
N GLY A 145 36.30 -13.69 4.33
CA GLY A 145 37.06 -13.24 3.17
C GLY A 145 36.78 -13.99 1.86
N ASP A 146 35.80 -14.90 1.84
CA ASP A 146 35.38 -15.58 0.61
C ASP A 146 34.66 -14.60 -0.34
N PRO A 147 35.19 -14.34 -1.56
CA PRO A 147 34.59 -13.40 -2.49
C PRO A 147 33.16 -13.77 -2.91
N ALA A 148 32.83 -15.06 -2.99
CA ALA A 148 31.50 -15.54 -3.37
C ALA A 148 30.45 -15.27 -2.29
N LEU A 149 30.86 -15.12 -1.03
CA LEU A 149 29.99 -14.72 0.08
C LEU A 149 30.02 -13.21 0.29
N ALA A 150 31.14 -12.55 -0.01
CA ALA A 150 31.27 -11.12 0.11
C ALA A 150 30.45 -10.33 -0.93
N ALA A 151 30.40 -10.81 -2.18
CA ALA A 151 29.67 -10.12 -3.25
C ALA A 151 28.16 -9.95 -2.99
N PRO A 152 27.40 -10.96 -2.52
CA PRO A 152 26.01 -10.80 -2.09
C PRO A 152 25.84 -9.77 -0.98
N LEU A 153 26.72 -9.76 0.01
CA LEU A 153 26.69 -8.81 1.11
C LEU A 153 26.95 -7.38 0.64
N GLU A 154 27.90 -7.21 -0.29
CA GLU A 154 28.23 -5.89 -0.82
C GLU A 154 27.08 -5.33 -1.65
N ARG A 155 26.45 -6.16 -2.51
CA ARG A 155 25.26 -5.73 -3.25
C ARG A 155 24.13 -5.33 -2.30
N LEU A 156 23.86 -6.13 -1.28
CA LEU A 156 22.85 -5.82 -0.25
C LEU A 156 23.17 -4.52 0.48
N ALA A 157 24.45 -4.31 0.85
CA ALA A 157 24.90 -3.07 1.50
C ALA A 157 24.68 -1.84 0.64
N GLN A 158 25.00 -1.91 -0.65
CA GLN A 158 24.80 -0.82 -1.59
C GLN A 158 23.30 -0.48 -1.76
N VAL A 159 22.44 -1.48 -1.93
CA VAL A 159 20.98 -1.28 -1.99
C VAL A 159 20.46 -0.65 -0.71
N TYR A 160 20.87 -1.15 0.45
CA TYR A 160 20.48 -0.59 1.75
C TYR A 160 20.92 0.88 1.90
N GLN A 161 22.16 1.23 1.50
CA GLN A 161 22.68 2.59 1.55
C GLN A 161 21.90 3.54 0.64
N LEU A 162 21.56 3.11 -0.59
CA LEU A 162 20.74 3.91 -1.51
C LEU A 162 19.35 4.18 -0.94
N LEU A 163 18.72 3.18 -0.36
CA LEU A 163 17.41 3.33 0.29
C LEU A 163 17.48 4.23 1.52
N CYS A 164 18.54 4.14 2.32
CA CYS A 164 18.78 5.04 3.44
C CYS A 164 18.96 6.49 2.98
N ALA A 165 19.72 6.72 1.91
CA ALA A 165 19.91 8.03 1.31
C ALA A 165 18.60 8.62 0.75
N ALA A 166 17.68 7.76 0.30
CA ALA A 166 16.32 8.15 -0.12
C ALA A 166 15.35 8.42 1.05
N GLY A 167 15.80 8.27 2.32
CA GLY A 167 14.98 8.57 3.51
C GLY A 167 14.12 7.40 4.01
N TYR A 168 14.43 6.16 3.64
CA TYR A 168 13.65 4.98 4.03
C TYR A 168 14.22 4.22 5.23
N ARG A 169 15.34 4.65 5.82
CA ARG A 169 16.06 3.96 6.91
C ARG A 169 15.15 3.38 7.99
N GLU A 170 14.20 4.18 8.50
CA GLU A 170 13.29 3.78 9.56
C GLU A 170 12.35 2.63 9.18
N SER A 171 12.11 2.43 7.89
CA SER A 171 11.27 1.35 7.39
C SER A 171 12.04 0.08 7.05
N LEU A 172 13.38 0.09 7.15
CA LEU A 172 14.22 -1.02 6.69
C LEU A 172 14.74 -1.88 7.84
N LEU A 173 14.86 -3.17 7.59
CA LEU A 173 15.61 -4.14 8.38
C LEU A 173 16.45 -4.99 7.43
N LEU A 174 17.65 -5.39 7.86
CA LEU A 174 18.48 -6.37 7.17
C LEU A 174 18.24 -7.75 7.80
N ASP A 175 18.09 -8.78 6.98
CA ASP A 175 17.96 -10.18 7.41
C ASP A 175 18.84 -11.07 6.51
N LEU A 176 19.99 -11.49 7.03
CA LEU A 176 20.91 -12.35 6.28
C LEU A 176 20.47 -13.83 6.23
N GLY A 177 19.49 -14.18 7.06
CA GLY A 177 18.83 -15.47 7.02
C GLY A 177 17.62 -15.52 6.11
N GLU A 178 17.33 -14.43 5.38
CA GLU A 178 16.18 -14.39 4.49
C GLU A 178 16.32 -15.43 3.38
N PHE A 179 15.41 -16.38 3.39
CA PHE A 179 15.36 -17.50 2.46
C PHE A 179 13.93 -17.65 1.93
N ARG A 180 13.66 -17.07 0.78
CA ARG A 180 12.36 -17.25 0.15
C ARG A 180 12.22 -18.63 -0.48
N GLY A 181 11.10 -19.28 -0.23
CA GLY A 181 10.77 -20.59 -0.77
C GLY A 181 10.54 -20.64 -2.29
N PHE A 182 10.78 -19.54 -3.01
CA PHE A 182 10.73 -19.50 -4.47
C PHE A 182 12.13 -19.69 -5.03
N ASP A 183 12.38 -20.85 -5.65
CA ASP A 183 13.68 -21.23 -6.23
C ASP A 183 14.15 -20.31 -7.37
N TYR A 184 13.34 -19.34 -7.80
CA TYR A 184 13.69 -18.47 -8.92
C TYR A 184 14.38 -17.15 -8.52
N TYR A 185 14.38 -16.78 -7.22
CA TYR A 185 15.17 -15.62 -6.77
C TYR A 185 16.65 -15.98 -6.70
N ASP A 186 17.47 -15.06 -7.21
CA ASP A 186 18.94 -15.25 -7.29
C ASP A 186 19.74 -14.03 -6.79
N GLY A 187 19.07 -12.97 -6.35
CA GLY A 187 19.67 -11.73 -5.89
C GLY A 187 19.10 -11.22 -4.55
N VAL A 188 18.93 -9.91 -4.48
CA VAL A 188 18.27 -9.24 -3.35
C VAL A 188 16.83 -9.69 -3.26
N VAL A 189 16.36 -9.97 -2.05
CA VAL A 189 14.97 -10.31 -1.73
C VAL A 189 14.47 -9.42 -0.60
N PHE A 190 13.17 -9.20 -0.56
CA PHE A 190 12.56 -8.34 0.45
C PHE A 190 11.12 -8.72 0.73
N ASP A 191 10.71 -8.56 1.98
CA ASP A 191 9.35 -8.78 2.46
C ASP A 191 8.87 -7.59 3.29
N VAL A 192 7.55 -7.34 3.25
CA VAL A 192 6.90 -6.28 4.00
C VAL A 192 6.09 -6.87 5.13
N PHE A 193 6.34 -6.38 6.33
CA PHE A 193 5.59 -6.74 7.54
C PHE A 193 4.98 -5.48 8.16
N ALA A 194 3.75 -5.59 8.65
CA ALA A 194 3.11 -4.55 9.44
C ALA A 194 2.82 -5.04 10.85
N GLU A 195 2.80 -4.09 11.77
CA GLU A 195 2.46 -4.37 13.16
C GLU A 195 1.05 -4.98 13.27
N GLY A 196 0.91 -6.01 14.11
CA GLY A 196 -0.36 -6.71 14.31
C GLY A 196 -0.73 -7.74 13.22
N MET A 197 0.08 -7.87 12.15
CA MET A 197 -0.11 -8.90 11.13
C MET A 197 0.88 -10.04 11.31
N GLY A 198 0.36 -11.26 11.44
CA GLY A 198 1.18 -12.49 11.58
C GLY A 198 1.75 -13.01 10.26
N ALA A 199 1.66 -12.25 9.15
CA ALA A 199 2.14 -12.64 7.84
C ALA A 199 2.63 -11.42 7.06
N GLU A 200 3.46 -11.65 6.04
CA GLU A 200 3.92 -10.62 5.10
C GLU A 200 2.75 -10.01 4.32
N LEU A 201 2.79 -8.71 4.09
CA LEU A 201 1.83 -8.00 3.22
C LEU A 201 2.13 -8.18 1.73
N GLY A 202 3.31 -8.69 1.44
CA GLY A 202 3.86 -8.89 0.12
C GLY A 202 5.37 -8.78 0.16
N GLY A 203 5.97 -8.74 -1.01
CA GLY A 203 7.41 -8.59 -1.15
C GLY A 203 7.88 -8.97 -2.54
N GLY A 204 9.17 -9.12 -2.72
CA GLY A 204 9.74 -9.32 -4.03
C GLY A 204 11.21 -9.67 -4.01
N GLY A 205 11.85 -9.47 -5.15
CA GLY A 205 13.28 -9.67 -5.27
C GLY A 205 13.75 -9.71 -6.70
N ARG A 206 15.06 -9.99 -6.85
CA ARG A 206 15.74 -10.15 -8.14
C ARG A 206 15.70 -11.59 -8.62
N TYR A 207 15.42 -11.77 -9.91
CA TYR A 207 15.25 -13.08 -10.57
C TYR A 207 15.76 -13.05 -12.01
N ASP A 208 17.07 -12.95 -12.18
CA ASP A 208 17.73 -12.73 -13.48
C ASP A 208 17.63 -13.92 -14.43
N HIS A 209 17.41 -15.13 -13.90
CA HIS A 209 17.34 -16.36 -14.69
C HIS A 209 15.91 -16.80 -15.05
N LEU A 210 14.87 -16.25 -14.39
CA LEU A 210 13.50 -16.72 -14.58
C LEU A 210 13.00 -16.48 -16.00
N ILE A 211 13.18 -15.29 -16.54
CA ILE A 211 12.69 -14.92 -17.87
C ILE A 211 13.35 -15.76 -18.96
N GLY A 212 14.62 -16.16 -18.74
CA GLY A 212 15.36 -17.02 -19.66
C GLY A 212 14.70 -18.38 -19.89
N ARG A 213 13.86 -18.87 -18.96
CA ARG A 213 13.10 -20.12 -19.15
C ARG A 213 11.99 -19.98 -20.21
N PHE A 214 11.61 -18.77 -20.55
CA PHE A 214 10.56 -18.46 -21.52
C PHE A 214 11.08 -17.76 -22.79
N GLY A 215 12.40 -17.60 -22.91
CA GLY A 215 13.02 -16.97 -24.06
C GLY A 215 14.38 -16.34 -23.74
N ARG A 216 14.55 -15.07 -24.10
CA ARG A 216 15.80 -14.36 -23.85
C ARG A 216 16.00 -14.09 -22.36
N PRO A 217 17.14 -14.46 -21.75
CA PRO A 217 17.42 -14.11 -20.37
C PRO A 217 17.56 -12.61 -20.22
N LEU A 218 16.86 -12.05 -19.24
CA LEU A 218 16.87 -10.63 -18.91
C LEU A 218 16.92 -10.46 -17.40
N PRO A 219 17.86 -9.65 -16.87
CA PRO A 219 17.88 -9.30 -15.45
C PRO A 219 16.57 -8.66 -15.06
N SER A 220 16.03 -9.05 -13.93
CA SER A 220 14.70 -8.61 -13.52
C SER A 220 14.57 -8.52 -12.01
N THR A 221 13.85 -7.49 -11.57
CA THR A 221 13.50 -7.31 -10.17
C THR A 221 12.08 -6.77 -10.07
N GLY A 222 11.31 -7.18 -9.07
CA GLY A 222 9.92 -6.77 -8.94
C GLY A 222 9.34 -7.09 -7.57
N PHE A 223 8.10 -6.65 -7.35
CA PHE A 223 7.36 -6.96 -6.13
C PHE A 223 5.89 -7.23 -6.41
N GLY A 224 5.24 -7.93 -5.48
CA GLY A 224 3.80 -8.10 -5.43
C GLY A 224 3.28 -7.84 -4.01
N LEU A 225 2.21 -7.10 -3.89
CA LEU A 225 1.51 -6.80 -2.65
C LEU A 225 0.14 -7.47 -2.64
N ASP A 226 -0.20 -8.13 -1.53
CA ASP A 226 -1.50 -8.74 -1.28
C ASP A 226 -2.49 -7.66 -0.87
N VAL A 227 -3.43 -7.34 -1.75
CA VAL A 227 -4.40 -6.26 -1.54
C VAL A 227 -5.35 -6.57 -0.39
N ASP A 228 -5.73 -7.84 -0.20
CA ASP A 228 -6.64 -8.23 0.88
C ASP A 228 -5.98 -8.07 2.25
N ARG A 229 -4.69 -8.38 2.36
CA ARG A 229 -3.92 -8.16 3.58
C ARG A 229 -3.70 -6.67 3.83
N LEU A 230 -3.36 -5.90 2.81
CA LEU A 230 -3.25 -4.44 2.91
C LEU A 230 -4.57 -3.82 3.39
N PHE A 231 -5.69 -4.26 2.81
CA PHE A 231 -7.02 -3.77 3.21
C PHE A 231 -7.33 -4.01 4.69
N ARG A 232 -6.89 -5.13 5.25
CA ARG A 232 -7.07 -5.45 6.69
C ARG A 232 -6.11 -4.68 7.60
N THR A 233 -4.98 -4.23 7.08
CA THR A 233 -3.92 -3.57 7.87
C THR A 233 -4.06 -2.06 7.86
N VAL A 234 -4.47 -1.49 6.74
CA VAL A 234 -4.75 -0.06 6.66
C VAL A 234 -6.01 0.21 7.45
N ALA A 235 -5.91 1.04 8.49
CA ALA A 235 -7.06 1.57 9.19
C ALA A 235 -7.82 2.50 8.22
N PHE A 236 -8.69 1.91 7.40
CA PHE A 236 -9.67 2.73 6.70
C PHE A 236 -10.53 3.38 7.79
N PRO A 237 -10.76 4.70 7.72
CA PRO A 237 -11.71 5.33 8.63
C PRO A 237 -13.00 4.52 8.56
N GLU A 238 -13.49 4.04 9.70
CA GLU A 238 -14.82 3.40 9.76
C GLU A 238 -15.81 4.26 8.97
N GLU A 239 -16.72 3.63 8.22
CA GLU A 239 -17.84 4.32 7.60
C GLU A 239 -18.59 5.06 8.71
N GLY A 240 -18.29 6.33 8.90
CA GLY A 240 -18.75 7.16 10.03
C GLY A 240 -17.71 8.14 10.55
N SER A 241 -16.42 7.90 10.38
CA SER A 241 -15.34 8.83 10.71
C SER A 241 -15.08 9.77 9.53
N ALA A 242 -15.50 11.01 9.69
CA ALA A 242 -15.17 12.27 8.99
C ALA A 242 -14.89 12.30 7.47
N SER A 243 -14.58 11.23 6.78
CA SER A 243 -14.11 11.26 5.38
C SER A 243 -15.19 11.00 4.31
N ALA A 244 -16.34 10.47 4.69
CA ALA A 244 -17.47 10.27 3.76
C ALA A 244 -18.47 11.44 3.79
N ARG A 245 -18.06 12.62 4.22
CA ARG A 245 -18.95 13.79 4.21
C ARG A 245 -19.35 14.12 2.77
N VAL A 246 -20.65 14.16 2.54
CA VAL A 246 -21.24 14.83 1.38
C VAL A 246 -20.93 16.32 1.54
N ASP A 247 -20.27 16.93 0.58
CA ASP A 247 -19.95 18.37 0.67
C ASP A 247 -21.24 19.19 0.57
N TYR A 248 -22.14 18.79 -0.34
CA TYR A 248 -23.41 19.46 -0.54
C TYR A 248 -24.56 18.47 -0.72
N LEU A 249 -25.63 18.61 0.06
CA LEU A 249 -26.95 18.09 -0.31
C LEU A 249 -27.72 19.18 -1.05
N VAL A 250 -28.01 18.99 -2.33
CA VAL A 250 -28.90 19.89 -3.09
C VAL A 250 -30.31 19.36 -3.00
N ALA A 251 -31.22 20.17 -2.48
CA ALA A 251 -32.61 19.83 -2.24
C ALA A 251 -33.56 20.76 -3.00
N ALA A 252 -34.65 20.21 -3.56
CA ALA A 252 -35.64 20.95 -4.29
C ALA A 252 -37.03 20.33 -4.19
N PRO A 253 -38.13 21.07 -4.35
CA PRO A 253 -39.43 20.50 -4.59
C PRO A 253 -39.49 19.85 -6.00
N ARG A 254 -40.36 18.89 -6.21
CA ARG A 254 -40.48 18.17 -7.49
C ARG A 254 -40.57 19.07 -8.72
N ARG A 255 -41.31 20.23 -8.59
CA ARG A 255 -41.46 21.22 -9.67
C ARG A 255 -40.14 21.84 -10.13
N ALA A 256 -39.11 21.86 -9.25
CA ALA A 256 -37.79 22.44 -9.52
C ALA A 256 -36.72 21.38 -9.83
N ALA A 257 -37.10 20.17 -10.25
CA ALA A 257 -36.16 19.07 -10.50
C ALA A 257 -35.07 19.40 -11.56
N ARG A 258 -35.42 20.20 -12.59
CA ARG A 258 -34.43 20.66 -13.58
C ARG A 258 -33.35 21.56 -12.96
N LEU A 259 -33.78 22.49 -12.11
CA LEU A 259 -32.86 23.39 -11.40
C LEU A 259 -31.99 22.61 -10.40
N LEU A 260 -32.57 21.67 -9.67
CA LEU A 260 -31.85 20.74 -8.80
C LEU A 260 -30.69 20.06 -9.53
N THR A 261 -30.96 19.47 -10.67
CA THR A 261 -29.95 18.75 -11.46
C THR A 261 -28.88 19.70 -12.01
N ALA A 262 -29.27 20.89 -12.48
CA ALA A 262 -28.33 21.87 -13.01
C ALA A 262 -27.36 22.38 -11.90
N VAL A 263 -27.87 22.71 -10.73
CA VAL A 263 -27.06 23.18 -9.59
C VAL A 263 -26.14 22.06 -9.10
N ALA A 264 -26.65 20.85 -8.95
CA ALA A 264 -25.83 19.70 -8.55
C ALA A 264 -24.69 19.43 -9.55
N ALA A 265 -24.97 19.53 -10.87
CA ALA A 265 -23.96 19.36 -11.90
C ALA A 265 -22.86 20.44 -11.83
N GLN A 266 -23.24 21.71 -11.59
CA GLN A 266 -22.26 22.79 -11.44
C GLN A 266 -21.36 22.59 -10.21
N LEU A 267 -21.91 22.19 -9.07
CA LEU A 267 -21.13 21.88 -7.87
C LEU A 267 -20.20 20.67 -8.08
N ARG A 268 -20.65 19.60 -8.78
CA ARG A 268 -19.78 18.46 -9.12
C ARG A 268 -18.59 18.86 -9.99
N ARG A 269 -18.74 19.82 -10.90
CA ARG A 269 -17.62 20.37 -11.69
C ARG A 269 -16.54 21.03 -10.85
N THR A 270 -16.82 21.41 -9.61
CA THR A 270 -15.82 21.89 -8.63
C THR A 270 -15.13 20.75 -7.89
N ARG A 271 -15.34 19.51 -8.28
CA ARG A 271 -14.89 18.27 -7.61
C ARG A 271 -15.52 18.07 -6.21
N SER A 272 -16.64 18.70 -5.95
CA SER A 272 -17.39 18.49 -4.72
C SER A 272 -18.24 17.22 -4.78
N ARG A 273 -18.36 16.54 -3.63
CA ARG A 273 -19.25 15.38 -3.44
C ARG A 273 -20.68 15.91 -3.23
N VAL A 274 -21.56 15.66 -4.19
CA VAL A 274 -22.89 16.24 -4.21
C VAL A 274 -23.94 15.16 -4.30
N VAL A 275 -24.84 15.13 -3.33
CA VAL A 275 -26.09 14.38 -3.36
C VAL A 275 -27.22 15.31 -3.77
N GLN A 276 -28.14 14.82 -4.58
CA GLN A 276 -29.34 15.57 -4.95
C GLN A 276 -30.59 14.81 -4.50
N GLN A 277 -31.56 15.54 -3.95
CA GLN A 277 -32.78 14.94 -3.44
C GLN A 277 -33.99 15.83 -3.67
N THR A 278 -35.03 15.25 -4.28
CA THR A 278 -36.32 15.92 -4.34
C THR A 278 -37.09 15.76 -3.04
N MET A 279 -37.63 16.84 -2.54
CA MET A 279 -38.42 16.88 -1.30
C MET A 279 -39.91 16.70 -1.59
N LYS A 280 -40.56 15.90 -0.75
CA LYS A 280 -42.07 15.81 -0.70
C LYS A 280 -42.56 16.69 0.42
N GLY A 281 -43.76 17.27 0.25
CA GLY A 281 -44.41 18.09 1.27
C GLY A 281 -44.67 19.52 0.83
N SER A 282 -45.11 20.37 1.77
CA SER A 282 -45.40 21.76 1.52
C SER A 282 -44.13 22.61 1.39
N ASP A 283 -44.24 23.72 0.70
CA ASP A 283 -43.17 24.69 0.55
C ASP A 283 -42.64 25.23 1.90
N ALA A 284 -43.53 25.36 2.89
CA ALA A 284 -43.17 25.79 4.23
C ALA A 284 -42.28 24.80 4.97
N ALA A 285 -42.39 23.50 4.66
CA ALA A 285 -41.57 22.43 5.28
C ALA A 285 -40.28 22.12 4.50
N LEU A 286 -40.08 22.71 3.31
CA LEU A 286 -39.00 22.36 2.39
C LEU A 286 -37.60 22.47 3.04
N VAL A 287 -37.34 23.61 3.70
CA VAL A 287 -36.03 23.87 4.32
C VAL A 287 -35.78 22.91 5.49
N SER A 288 -36.81 22.72 6.34
CA SER A 288 -36.70 21.80 7.49
C SER A 288 -36.48 20.35 7.04
N ALA A 289 -37.22 19.90 6.03
CA ALA A 289 -37.02 18.55 5.46
C ALA A 289 -35.63 18.40 4.83
N ALA A 290 -35.15 19.44 4.15
CA ALA A 290 -33.81 19.44 3.55
C ALA A 290 -32.70 19.39 4.62
N VAL A 291 -32.84 20.15 5.73
CA VAL A 291 -31.89 20.10 6.85
C VAL A 291 -31.87 18.71 7.50
N THR A 292 -33.04 18.11 7.73
CA THR A 292 -33.12 16.75 8.30
C THR A 292 -32.45 15.72 7.38
N ALA A 293 -32.66 15.80 6.07
CA ALA A 293 -31.99 14.95 5.10
C ALA A 293 -30.46 15.19 5.05
N GLY A 294 -30.04 16.46 5.19
CA GLY A 294 -28.63 16.83 5.24
C GLY A 294 -27.90 16.25 6.46
N LEU A 295 -28.56 16.26 7.62
CA LEU A 295 -28.05 15.63 8.85
C LEU A 295 -27.91 14.12 8.68
N ALA A 296 -28.95 13.46 8.15
CA ALA A 296 -28.95 12.01 7.93
C ALA A 296 -27.86 11.57 6.95
N GLN A 297 -27.48 12.42 6.00
CA GLN A 297 -26.42 12.16 5.00
C GLN A 297 -25.08 12.79 5.36
N GLN A 298 -24.94 13.34 6.56
CA GLN A 298 -23.72 14.01 7.05
C GLN A 298 -23.19 15.09 6.07
N ALA A 299 -24.10 15.81 5.41
CA ALA A 299 -23.74 16.87 4.48
C ALA A 299 -23.12 18.06 5.22
N ALA A 300 -22.00 18.60 4.69
CA ALA A 300 -21.37 19.80 5.24
C ALA A 300 -22.27 21.04 5.04
N ALA A 301 -22.97 21.11 3.90
CA ALA A 301 -23.95 22.15 3.64
C ALA A 301 -25.15 21.58 2.87
N VAL A 302 -26.31 22.15 3.11
CA VAL A 302 -27.56 21.92 2.37
C VAL A 302 -27.83 23.13 1.48
N VAL A 303 -28.05 22.85 0.21
CA VAL A 303 -28.38 23.87 -0.80
C VAL A 303 -29.82 23.64 -1.24
N VAL A 304 -30.71 24.57 -0.89
CA VAL A 304 -32.14 24.52 -1.28
C VAL A 304 -32.34 25.42 -2.50
N VAL A 305 -32.97 24.85 -3.54
CA VAL A 305 -33.27 25.56 -4.77
C VAL A 305 -34.76 25.48 -5.09
N GLY A 306 -35.30 26.50 -5.78
CA GLY A 306 -36.71 26.54 -6.18
C GLY A 306 -37.68 26.69 -5.00
N ALA A 307 -37.23 27.25 -3.88
CA ALA A 307 -38.10 27.64 -2.79
C ALA A 307 -38.97 28.85 -3.18
N PRO A 308 -40.15 29.04 -2.56
CA PRO A 308 -41.03 30.19 -2.85
C PRO A 308 -40.29 31.53 -2.67
N GLY A 309 -40.51 32.44 -3.59
CA GLY A 309 -39.88 33.77 -3.55
C GLY A 309 -38.40 33.83 -3.94
N MET A 310 -37.85 32.74 -4.48
CA MET A 310 -36.49 32.69 -5.02
C MET A 310 -36.48 32.73 -6.53
N SER A 311 -35.51 33.46 -7.11
CA SER A 311 -35.25 33.42 -8.55
C SER A 311 -34.56 32.13 -8.95
N HIS A 312 -34.43 31.87 -10.27
CA HIS A 312 -33.70 30.69 -10.77
C HIS A 312 -32.20 30.70 -10.45
N ASP A 313 -31.62 31.87 -10.22
CA ASP A 313 -30.21 32.06 -9.90
C ASP A 313 -29.93 32.12 -8.40
N ASP A 314 -30.97 32.09 -7.58
CA ASP A 314 -30.84 32.14 -6.11
C ASP A 314 -30.80 30.73 -5.51
N VAL A 315 -29.94 30.54 -4.53
CA VAL A 315 -29.84 29.34 -3.70
C VAL A 315 -29.86 29.73 -2.22
N LEU A 316 -30.47 28.87 -1.41
CA LEU A 316 -30.45 29.02 0.04
C LEU A 316 -29.45 27.98 0.58
N VAL A 317 -28.40 28.45 1.23
CA VAL A 317 -27.37 27.58 1.82
C VAL A 317 -27.55 27.53 3.32
N VAL A 318 -27.58 26.33 3.87
CA VAL A 318 -27.77 26.04 5.29
C VAL A 318 -26.72 25.08 5.78
N GLU A 319 -26.10 25.34 6.92
CA GLU A 319 -25.24 24.38 7.62
C GLU A 319 -26.13 23.49 8.51
N PRO A 320 -26.31 22.20 8.18
CA PRO A 320 -27.34 21.36 8.81
C PRO A 320 -27.11 21.18 10.31
N LEU A 321 -25.86 21.03 10.76
CA LEU A 321 -25.55 20.85 12.19
C LEU A 321 -25.81 22.09 12.98
N ALA A 322 -25.40 23.27 12.52
CA ALA A 322 -25.68 24.54 13.15
C ALA A 322 -27.20 24.84 13.20
N ALA A 323 -27.91 24.57 12.09
CA ALA A 323 -29.35 24.70 12.01
C ALA A 323 -30.10 23.78 12.99
N HIS A 324 -29.66 22.52 13.15
CA HIS A 324 -30.27 21.57 14.07
C HIS A 324 -30.12 21.99 15.54
N ILE A 325 -28.94 22.44 15.96
CA ILE A 325 -28.64 22.85 17.32
C ILE A 325 -29.40 24.12 17.67
N HIS A 326 -29.38 25.13 16.82
CA HIS A 326 -30.04 26.43 17.09
C HIS A 326 -31.54 26.38 16.83
N GLY A 327 -31.99 25.60 15.83
CA GLY A 327 -33.41 25.44 15.52
C GLY A 327 -34.22 24.83 16.68
N ARG A 328 -33.61 23.90 17.46
CA ARG A 328 -34.21 23.38 18.70
C ARG A 328 -34.38 24.46 19.80
N ARG A 329 -33.51 25.48 19.82
CA ARG A 329 -33.56 26.57 20.82
C ARG A 329 -34.46 27.73 20.43
N THR A 330 -34.58 28.04 19.15
CA THR A 330 -35.23 29.30 18.68
C THR A 330 -36.44 29.06 17.78
N GLY A 331 -36.72 27.85 17.33
CA GLY A 331 -37.82 27.54 16.42
C GLY A 331 -37.74 28.20 15.02
N ASN A 332 -36.69 28.95 14.73
CA ASN A 332 -36.56 29.76 13.51
C ASN A 332 -35.30 29.44 12.71
N LEU A 333 -35.45 28.63 11.66
CA LEU A 333 -34.37 28.21 10.72
C LEU A 333 -33.98 29.33 9.73
N SER A 334 -34.83 30.38 9.56
CA SER A 334 -34.59 31.44 8.56
C SER A 334 -33.35 32.29 8.89
N ARG A 335 -32.97 32.40 10.16
CA ARG A 335 -31.78 33.16 10.61
C ARG A 335 -30.45 32.43 10.34
N LEU A 336 -30.48 31.15 10.04
CA LEU A 336 -29.31 30.30 9.84
C LEU A 336 -29.10 29.93 8.37
N SER A 337 -29.99 30.40 7.52
CA SER A 337 -29.91 30.21 6.07
C SER A 337 -29.37 31.48 5.41
N LYS A 338 -28.38 31.33 4.55
CA LYS A 338 -27.82 32.41 3.73
C LYS A 338 -28.35 32.30 2.31
N LYS A 339 -29.11 33.29 1.86
CA LYS A 339 -29.46 33.44 0.43
C LYS A 339 -28.25 34.00 -0.31
N MET A 340 -27.86 33.36 -1.40
CA MET A 340 -26.77 33.81 -2.26
C MET A 340 -27.05 33.45 -3.72
N GLY A 341 -26.30 34.05 -4.64
CA GLY A 341 -26.33 33.68 -6.05
C GLY A 341 -25.62 32.33 -6.31
N LEU A 342 -26.11 31.58 -7.27
CA LEU A 342 -25.51 30.31 -7.67
C LEU A 342 -24.02 30.45 -8.08
N ALA A 343 -23.68 31.53 -8.78
CA ALA A 343 -22.29 31.83 -9.16
C ALA A 343 -21.39 32.06 -7.94
N GLU A 344 -21.89 32.73 -6.91
CA GLU A 344 -21.18 32.94 -5.63
C GLU A 344 -20.93 31.62 -4.91
N LEU A 345 -21.94 30.74 -4.84
CA LEU A 345 -21.81 29.41 -4.26
C LEU A 345 -20.73 28.55 -4.99
N VAL A 346 -20.77 28.54 -6.32
CA VAL A 346 -19.81 27.79 -7.13
C VAL A 346 -18.38 28.35 -6.95
N ALA A 347 -18.22 29.67 -6.85
CA ALA A 347 -16.92 30.28 -6.56
C ALA A 347 -16.41 29.92 -5.17
N ALA A 348 -17.28 29.91 -4.15
CA ALA A 348 -16.95 29.49 -2.79
C ALA A 348 -16.51 28.02 -2.74
N ALA A 349 -17.22 27.12 -3.43
CA ALA A 349 -16.88 25.70 -3.52
C ALA A 349 -15.48 25.50 -4.16
N ARG A 350 -15.13 26.24 -5.19
CA ARG A 350 -13.79 26.22 -5.82
C ARG A 350 -12.69 26.68 -4.87
N ARG A 351 -12.90 27.74 -4.09
CA ARG A 351 -11.93 28.25 -3.09
C ARG A 351 -11.67 27.22 -2.00
N SER A 352 -12.72 26.65 -1.42
CA SER A 352 -12.62 25.62 -0.37
C SER A 352 -11.75 24.43 -0.82
N ARG A 353 -11.91 23.98 -2.06
CA ARG A 353 -11.12 22.86 -2.60
C ARG A 353 -9.65 23.19 -2.86
N ARG A 354 -9.31 24.43 -3.19
CA ARG A 354 -7.91 24.87 -3.30
C ARG A 354 -7.21 24.86 -1.94
N GLN A 355 -7.86 25.37 -0.90
CA GLN A 355 -7.30 25.39 0.46
C GLN A 355 -7.07 23.99 1.05
N VAL A 356 -7.91 23.00 0.72
CA VAL A 356 -7.68 21.59 1.12
C VAL A 356 -6.46 21.02 0.42
N LYS A 357 -6.24 21.36 -0.86
CA LYS A 357 -5.09 20.88 -1.64
C LYS A 357 -3.75 21.50 -1.23
N GLU A 358 -3.77 22.70 -0.65
CA GLU A 358 -2.56 23.39 -0.14
C GLU A 358 -2.16 22.95 1.27
N ARG A 359 -3.04 22.21 1.98
CA ARG A 359 -2.82 21.68 3.34
C ARG A 359 -2.56 20.16 3.37
N SER A 360 -2.72 19.45 2.27
CA SER A 360 -2.39 18.03 2.06
C SER A 360 -1.10 17.87 1.26
#